data_fa69ffb52e1fc6b0fdc1109eb1453e33
#
_entry.id   fa69ffb52e1fc6b0fdc1109eb1453e33
#
_cell.length_a   1.000
_cell.length_b   1.000
_cell.length_c   1.000
_cell.angle_alpha   90.00
_cell.angle_beta   90.00
_cell.angle_gamma   90.00
#
_symmetry.space_group_name_H-M   'P 1'
#
loop_
_entity.id
_entity.type
_entity.pdbx_description
1 polymer ?
#
loop_
_entity_poly.entity_id
_entity_poly.type
_entity_poly.pdbx_seq_one_letter_code
_entity_poly.pdbx_strand_id
1 'polypeptide(L)'
;MLVFRNVSVRTERKKLLLDGIDLDIPGQGLYGIIGPNGAGKSSLVRTAIGLLKTTAGEVVLGGRPLSSWPAHALAAHIGYVPQQILSYWNLSVAEMLHLRVARIPGDLIEHCQIGHLLERRFTTLSGGEQARVAIARALAHRPRIVFADEPAAHLDMPHQHLVLRLLREYARTQTVLIVLHDLHLASRYCDRLALFAGGKLVASDTPARVLTPEILDPVYGVSTIQAHVDGWTFYTVRDDIACP
;
A
#
# COMPACT_ATOMS: atom_id res chain seq x y z
N MET A 1 8.42 -5.89 12.45
CA MET A 1 8.82 -6.91 11.45
C MET A 1 7.58 -7.69 11.02
N LEU A 2 7.33 -7.80 9.73
CA LEU A 2 6.30 -8.62 9.10
C LEU A 2 6.99 -9.60 8.15
N VAL A 3 6.62 -10.88 8.22
CA VAL A 3 7.25 -11.93 7.43
C VAL A 3 6.17 -12.81 6.82
N PHE A 4 6.30 -13.11 5.53
CA PHE A 4 5.53 -14.11 4.81
C PHE A 4 6.45 -15.33 4.62
N ARG A 5 6.01 -16.52 5.03
CA ARG A 5 6.75 -17.78 4.92
C ARG A 5 5.97 -18.75 4.06
N ASN A 6 6.40 -18.94 2.82
CA ASN A 6 5.79 -19.84 1.85
C ASN A 6 4.26 -19.67 1.75
N VAL A 7 3.81 -18.41 1.73
CA VAL A 7 2.39 -18.06 1.81
C VAL A 7 1.70 -18.33 0.49
N SER A 8 0.67 -19.18 0.52
CA SER A 8 -0.24 -19.38 -0.61
C SER A 8 -1.68 -19.07 -0.20
N VAL A 9 -2.43 -18.50 -1.15
CA VAL A 9 -3.84 -18.14 -0.94
C VAL A 9 -4.65 -18.57 -2.15
N ARG A 10 -5.77 -19.24 -1.91
CA ARG A 10 -6.76 -19.62 -2.93
C ARG A 10 -8.14 -19.09 -2.57
N THR A 11 -8.91 -18.74 -3.58
CA THR A 11 -10.35 -18.45 -3.37
C THR A 11 -11.12 -19.74 -3.10
N GLU A 12 -12.37 -19.61 -2.64
CA GLU A 12 -13.31 -20.75 -2.48
C GLU A 12 -13.47 -21.55 -3.79
N ARG A 13 -13.41 -20.87 -4.94
CA ARG A 13 -13.43 -21.47 -6.28
C ARG A 13 -12.07 -22.02 -6.73
N LYS A 14 -11.11 -22.22 -5.79
CA LYS A 14 -9.75 -22.75 -6.00
C LYS A 14 -8.86 -21.90 -6.93
N LYS A 15 -9.25 -20.69 -7.30
CA LYS A 15 -8.38 -19.77 -8.06
C LYS A 15 -7.22 -19.38 -7.16
N LEU A 16 -5.99 -19.56 -7.65
CA LEU A 16 -4.75 -19.16 -6.97
C LEU A 16 -4.62 -17.63 -7.00
N LEU A 17 -4.43 -17.02 -5.85
CA LEU A 17 -4.22 -15.58 -5.69
C LEU A 17 -2.77 -15.25 -5.32
N LEU A 18 -2.17 -16.08 -4.46
CA LEU A 18 -0.76 -16.03 -4.06
C LEU A 18 -0.19 -17.45 -4.07
N ASP A 19 1.06 -17.60 -4.50
CA ASP A 19 1.74 -18.87 -4.70
C ASP A 19 3.13 -18.86 -4.08
N GLY A 20 3.28 -19.44 -2.90
CA GLY A 20 4.56 -19.65 -2.23
C GLY A 20 5.33 -18.36 -1.97
N ILE A 21 4.68 -17.33 -1.40
CA ILE A 21 5.33 -16.04 -1.15
C ILE A 21 6.26 -16.13 0.06
N ASP A 22 7.55 -15.86 -0.15
CA ASP A 22 8.53 -15.58 0.87
C ASP A 22 8.95 -14.12 0.79
N LEU A 23 8.58 -13.31 1.80
CA LEU A 23 8.84 -11.87 1.82
C LEU A 23 9.07 -11.38 3.25
N ASP A 24 10.20 -10.71 3.46
CA ASP A 24 10.56 -10.09 4.74
C ASP A 24 10.43 -8.57 4.66
N ILE A 25 9.68 -8.01 5.61
CA ILE A 25 9.57 -6.57 5.87
C ILE A 25 10.20 -6.31 7.24
N PRO A 26 11.48 -5.92 7.28
CA PRO A 26 12.27 -5.98 8.52
C PRO A 26 11.85 -4.94 9.58
N GLY A 27 11.28 -3.80 9.19
CA GLY A 27 10.93 -2.77 10.17
C GLY A 27 10.47 -1.47 9.51
N GLN A 28 10.82 -0.34 10.13
CA GLN A 28 10.46 1.00 9.64
C GLN A 28 10.91 1.20 8.20
N GLY A 29 10.14 2.00 7.45
CA GLY A 29 10.39 2.32 6.06
C GLY A 29 9.13 2.25 5.21
N LEU A 30 9.22 2.76 3.98
CA LEU A 30 8.16 2.71 2.98
C LEU A 30 8.47 1.62 1.95
N TYR A 31 7.66 0.56 1.96
CA TYR A 31 7.78 -0.62 1.11
C TYR A 31 6.72 -0.59 0.01
N GLY A 32 7.16 -0.49 -1.24
CA GLY A 32 6.26 -0.52 -2.40
C GLY A 32 5.96 -1.94 -2.87
N ILE A 33 4.70 -2.23 -3.08
CA ILE A 33 4.23 -3.47 -3.72
C ILE A 33 3.80 -3.10 -5.13
N ILE A 34 4.52 -3.60 -6.14
CA ILE A 34 4.33 -3.25 -7.54
C ILE A 34 4.05 -4.50 -8.40
N GLY A 35 3.59 -4.30 -9.62
CA GLY A 35 3.31 -5.37 -10.58
C GLY A 35 2.04 -5.10 -11.39
N PRO A 36 1.78 -5.85 -12.46
CA PRO A 36 0.61 -5.68 -13.32
C PRO A 36 -0.71 -5.93 -12.58
N ASN A 37 -1.82 -5.58 -13.23
CA ASN A 37 -3.15 -5.86 -12.72
C ASN A 37 -3.36 -7.36 -12.58
N GLY A 38 -3.97 -7.78 -11.46
CA GLY A 38 -4.17 -9.21 -11.19
C GLY A 38 -2.93 -9.96 -10.67
N ALA A 39 -1.80 -9.29 -10.44
CA ALA A 39 -0.56 -9.91 -9.93
C ALA A 39 -0.64 -10.43 -8.50
N GLY A 40 -1.72 -10.12 -7.74
CA GLY A 40 -1.88 -10.57 -6.36
C GLY A 40 -1.60 -9.50 -5.29
N LYS A 41 -1.28 -8.26 -5.68
CA LYS A 41 -0.89 -7.16 -4.76
C LYS A 41 -1.91 -6.90 -3.65
N SER A 42 -3.17 -6.64 -3.99
CA SER A 42 -4.24 -6.44 -2.99
C SER A 42 -4.54 -7.71 -2.20
N SER A 43 -4.32 -8.89 -2.78
CA SER A 43 -4.46 -10.16 -2.06
C SER A 43 -3.38 -10.31 -0.99
N LEU A 44 -2.14 -9.89 -1.27
CA LEU A 44 -1.07 -9.85 -0.29
C LEU A 44 -1.43 -8.93 0.88
N VAL A 45 -1.87 -7.70 0.58
CA VAL A 45 -2.31 -6.73 1.60
C VAL A 45 -3.45 -7.32 2.45
N ARG A 46 -4.50 -7.84 1.82
CA ARG A 46 -5.64 -8.45 2.53
C ARG A 46 -5.24 -9.66 3.39
N THR A 47 -4.26 -10.43 2.95
CA THR A 47 -3.70 -11.53 3.74
C THR A 47 -2.92 -11.01 4.94
N ALA A 48 -2.09 -9.98 4.75
CA ALA A 48 -1.29 -9.36 5.81
C ALA A 48 -2.14 -8.70 6.92
N ILE A 49 -3.33 -8.21 6.59
CA ILE A 49 -4.26 -7.61 7.57
C ILE A 49 -5.29 -8.62 8.11
N GLY A 50 -5.16 -9.90 7.75
CA GLY A 50 -6.02 -10.98 8.25
C GLY A 50 -7.41 -11.09 7.59
N LEU A 51 -7.67 -10.38 6.48
CA LEU A 51 -8.93 -10.46 5.73
C LEU A 51 -8.99 -11.67 4.79
N LEU A 52 -7.84 -12.18 4.36
CA LEU A 52 -7.74 -13.43 3.60
C LEU A 52 -6.92 -14.44 4.40
N LYS A 53 -7.45 -15.65 4.50
CA LYS A 53 -6.75 -16.76 5.15
C LYS A 53 -5.74 -17.40 4.20
N THR A 54 -4.57 -17.78 4.73
CA THR A 54 -3.58 -18.58 3.99
C THR A 54 -4.12 -19.99 3.80
N THR A 55 -3.87 -20.59 2.62
CA THR A 55 -4.14 -22.00 2.34
C THR A 55 -2.90 -22.87 2.59
N ALA A 56 -1.71 -22.26 2.55
CA ALA A 56 -0.44 -22.86 2.97
C ALA A 56 0.49 -21.73 3.46
N GLY A 57 1.48 -22.11 4.26
CA GLY A 57 2.41 -21.15 4.85
C GLY A 57 1.78 -20.29 5.95
N GLU A 58 2.52 -19.31 6.42
CA GLU A 58 2.10 -18.41 7.48
C GLU A 58 2.56 -16.98 7.30
N VAL A 59 1.79 -16.03 7.82
CA VAL A 59 2.20 -14.64 8.00
C VAL A 59 2.56 -14.44 9.48
N VAL A 60 3.72 -13.84 9.73
CA VAL A 60 4.22 -13.57 11.08
C VAL A 60 4.33 -12.07 11.29
N LEU A 61 3.67 -11.54 12.31
CA LEU A 61 3.72 -10.14 12.72
C LEU A 61 4.34 -10.02 14.11
N GLY A 62 5.46 -9.29 14.23
CA GLY A 62 6.15 -9.09 15.50
C GLY A 62 6.64 -10.41 16.13
N GLY A 63 7.02 -11.39 15.32
CA GLY A 63 7.47 -12.72 15.79
C GLY A 63 6.36 -13.70 16.15
N ARG A 64 5.09 -13.31 15.95
CA ARG A 64 3.92 -14.12 16.29
C ARG A 64 3.08 -14.41 15.03
N PRO A 65 2.63 -15.65 14.79
CA PRO A 65 1.75 -15.98 13.67
C PRO A 65 0.48 -15.10 13.66
N LEU A 66 0.13 -14.56 12.49
CA LEU A 66 -1.03 -13.67 12.34
C LEU A 66 -2.34 -14.34 12.78
N SER A 67 -2.48 -15.62 12.51
CA SER A 67 -3.65 -16.45 12.90
C SER A 67 -3.88 -16.54 14.41
N SER A 68 -2.86 -16.26 15.22
CA SER A 68 -2.94 -16.30 16.69
C SER A 68 -3.30 -14.93 17.31
N TRP A 69 -3.42 -13.86 16.49
CA TRP A 69 -3.82 -12.55 16.97
C TRP A 69 -5.34 -12.44 17.09
N PRO A 70 -5.88 -12.03 18.25
CA PRO A 70 -7.27 -11.62 18.33
C PRO A 70 -7.53 -10.42 17.39
N ALA A 71 -8.67 -10.40 16.73
CA ALA A 71 -8.97 -9.37 15.71
C ALA A 71 -8.85 -7.93 16.25
N HIS A 72 -9.30 -7.68 17.49
CA HIS A 72 -9.19 -6.37 18.11
C HIS A 72 -7.73 -5.96 18.38
N ALA A 73 -6.89 -6.90 18.79
CA ALA A 73 -5.47 -6.64 19.03
C ALA A 73 -4.73 -6.38 17.71
N LEU A 74 -5.02 -7.17 16.67
CA LEU A 74 -4.49 -6.94 15.33
C LEU A 74 -4.90 -5.55 14.80
N ALA A 75 -6.17 -5.20 14.95
CA ALA A 75 -6.70 -3.89 14.55
C ALA A 75 -6.04 -2.72 15.30
N ALA A 76 -5.56 -2.90 16.52
CA ALA A 76 -4.81 -1.88 17.24
C ALA A 76 -3.37 -1.70 16.72
N HIS A 77 -2.80 -2.69 16.05
CA HIS A 77 -1.44 -2.66 15.50
C HIS A 77 -1.38 -2.23 14.04
N ILE A 78 -2.47 -2.38 13.30
CA ILE A 78 -2.54 -2.18 11.85
C ILE A 78 -3.42 -0.99 11.51
N GLY A 79 -2.88 -0.07 10.68
CA GLY A 79 -3.65 0.91 9.91
C GLY A 79 -3.91 0.37 8.51
N TYR A 80 -5.09 0.62 7.97
CA TYR A 80 -5.42 0.21 6.61
C TYR A 80 -6.14 1.31 5.85
N VAL A 81 -5.58 1.67 4.70
CA VAL A 81 -6.18 2.57 3.70
C VAL A 81 -6.61 1.70 2.51
N PRO A 82 -7.90 1.45 2.33
CA PRO A 82 -8.39 0.64 1.20
C PRO A 82 -8.34 1.43 -0.10
N GLN A 83 -8.28 0.73 -1.24
CA GLN A 83 -8.32 1.31 -2.59
C GLN A 83 -9.61 2.14 -2.82
N GLN A 84 -10.74 1.66 -2.35
CA GLN A 84 -12.01 2.37 -2.41
C GLN A 84 -12.51 2.65 -0.99
N ILE A 85 -12.72 3.92 -0.70
CA ILE A 85 -13.28 4.35 0.57
C ILE A 85 -14.79 4.44 0.40
N LEU A 86 -15.46 3.32 0.62
CA LEU A 86 -16.91 3.30 0.61
C LEU A 86 -17.42 3.83 1.95
N SER A 87 -18.03 5.01 1.94
CA SER A 87 -18.80 5.52 3.07
C SER A 87 -20.28 5.35 2.76
N TYR A 88 -20.89 4.35 3.36
CA TYR A 88 -22.34 4.14 3.28
C TYR A 88 -23.11 5.07 4.21
N TRP A 89 -22.41 5.73 5.14
CA TRP A 89 -23.01 6.62 6.13
C TRP A 89 -22.63 8.07 5.82
N ASN A 90 -23.59 8.97 5.98
CA ASN A 90 -23.38 10.41 5.78
C ASN A 90 -22.72 11.04 7.01
N LEU A 91 -21.53 10.54 7.37
CA LEU A 91 -20.75 11.01 8.51
C LEU A 91 -19.92 12.24 8.16
N SER A 92 -19.73 13.13 9.13
CA SER A 92 -18.68 14.16 9.05
C SER A 92 -17.29 13.52 9.20
N VAL A 93 -16.26 14.25 8.81
CA VAL A 93 -14.87 13.79 8.98
C VAL A 93 -14.54 13.55 10.45
N ALA A 94 -14.97 14.44 11.35
CA ALA A 94 -14.78 14.28 12.78
C ALA A 94 -15.46 13.00 13.29
N GLU A 95 -16.73 12.76 12.92
CA GLU A 95 -17.44 11.53 13.28
C GLU A 95 -16.72 10.26 12.76
N MET A 96 -16.21 10.29 11.52
CA MET A 96 -15.43 9.16 10.97
C MET A 96 -14.15 8.87 11.75
N LEU A 97 -13.45 9.90 12.21
CA LEU A 97 -12.24 9.74 13.01
C LEU A 97 -12.57 9.26 14.43
N HIS A 98 -13.68 9.74 15.02
CA HIS A 98 -14.17 9.29 16.33
C HIS A 98 -14.61 7.81 16.36
N LEU A 99 -14.97 7.21 15.24
CA LEU A 99 -15.15 5.75 15.16
C LEU A 99 -13.88 4.96 15.50
N ARG A 100 -12.71 5.61 15.40
CA ARG A 100 -11.42 4.97 15.61
C ARG A 100 -10.75 5.37 16.92
N VAL A 101 -10.93 6.61 17.36
CA VAL A 101 -10.29 7.18 18.55
C VAL A 101 -11.26 8.08 19.30
N ALA A 102 -11.21 8.04 20.64
CA ALA A 102 -12.03 8.92 21.47
C ALA A 102 -11.65 10.41 21.32
N ARG A 103 -10.35 10.68 21.12
CA ARG A 103 -9.81 12.02 20.87
C ARG A 103 -8.94 12.02 19.63
N ILE A 104 -9.24 12.89 18.68
CA ILE A 104 -8.45 13.07 17.46
C ILE A 104 -7.16 13.79 17.82
N PRO A 105 -5.96 13.22 17.52
CA PRO A 105 -4.70 13.89 17.78
C PRO A 105 -4.56 15.16 16.93
N GLY A 106 -4.18 16.30 17.57
CA GLY A 106 -4.02 17.57 16.86
C GLY A 106 -2.92 17.55 15.82
N ASP A 107 -1.80 16.91 16.14
CA ASP A 107 -0.67 16.69 15.22
C ASP A 107 -1.08 15.91 13.95
N LEU A 108 -2.03 14.98 14.07
CA LEU A 108 -2.58 14.25 12.93
C LEU A 108 -3.41 15.15 12.02
N ILE A 109 -4.23 16.05 12.61
CA ILE A 109 -5.06 16.99 11.86
C ILE A 109 -4.16 17.92 11.01
N GLU A 110 -3.10 18.44 11.63
CA GLU A 110 -2.12 19.30 10.97
C GLU A 110 -1.35 18.55 9.89
N HIS A 111 -0.81 17.37 10.22
CA HIS A 111 -0.05 16.53 9.32
C HIS A 111 -0.86 16.16 8.06
N CYS A 112 -2.10 15.72 8.23
CA CYS A 112 -2.99 15.38 7.12
C CYS A 112 -3.66 16.59 6.47
N GLN A 113 -3.50 17.81 7.01
CA GLN A 113 -4.12 19.05 6.53
C GLN A 113 -5.65 18.93 6.38
N ILE A 114 -6.32 18.40 7.41
CA ILE A 114 -7.76 18.12 7.38
C ILE A 114 -8.59 18.98 8.34
N GLY A 115 -7.97 19.95 9.03
CA GLY A 115 -8.65 20.77 10.04
C GLY A 115 -9.92 21.46 9.52
N HIS A 116 -9.86 22.05 8.32
CA HIS A 116 -10.98 22.71 7.66
C HIS A 116 -12.05 21.74 7.11
N LEU A 117 -11.81 20.43 7.17
CA LEU A 117 -12.70 19.38 6.68
C LEU A 117 -13.51 18.72 7.79
N LEU A 118 -13.17 18.92 9.07
CA LEU A 118 -13.71 18.15 10.20
C LEU A 118 -15.22 18.12 10.24
N GLU A 119 -15.87 19.27 10.00
CA GLU A 119 -17.33 19.40 10.04
C GLU A 119 -18.01 19.04 8.69
N ARG A 120 -17.22 18.83 7.64
CA ARG A 120 -17.77 18.48 6.33
C ARG A 120 -18.15 17.00 6.25
N ARG A 121 -19.19 16.70 5.47
CA ARG A 121 -19.58 15.33 5.17
C ARG A 121 -18.57 14.68 4.24
N PHE A 122 -18.11 13.47 4.56
CA PHE A 122 -17.11 12.76 3.78
C PHE A 122 -17.48 12.62 2.30
N THR A 123 -18.76 12.39 2.01
CA THR A 123 -19.30 12.26 0.65
C THR A 123 -19.25 13.53 -0.19
N THR A 124 -19.04 14.70 0.43
CA THR A 124 -18.93 16.00 -0.25
C THR A 124 -17.49 16.41 -0.54
N LEU A 125 -16.54 15.61 -0.14
CA LEU A 125 -15.11 15.88 -0.30
C LEU A 125 -14.63 15.52 -1.71
N SER A 126 -13.63 16.26 -2.20
CA SER A 126 -12.89 15.87 -3.40
C SER A 126 -12.09 14.57 -3.18
N GLY A 127 -11.68 13.89 -4.24
CA GLY A 127 -10.88 12.66 -4.14
C GLY A 127 -9.61 12.82 -3.31
N GLY A 128 -8.89 13.92 -3.48
CA GLY A 128 -7.69 14.23 -2.69
C GLY A 128 -7.99 14.50 -1.21
N GLU A 129 -9.09 15.19 -0.90
CA GLU A 129 -9.56 15.38 0.48
C GLU A 129 -9.95 14.05 1.12
N GLN A 130 -10.69 13.20 0.39
CA GLN A 130 -11.08 11.86 0.85
C GLN A 130 -9.86 10.99 1.15
N ALA A 131 -8.84 11.01 0.27
CA ALA A 131 -7.60 10.26 0.48
C ALA A 131 -6.87 10.71 1.76
N ARG A 132 -6.77 12.02 2.01
CA ARG A 132 -6.16 12.56 3.24
C ARG A 132 -6.93 12.16 4.49
N VAL A 133 -8.26 12.21 4.46
CA VAL A 133 -9.11 11.77 5.57
C VAL A 133 -8.97 10.26 5.80
N ALA A 134 -8.87 9.45 4.75
CA ALA A 134 -8.65 8.02 4.89
C ALA A 134 -7.30 7.69 5.53
N ILE A 135 -6.24 8.41 5.13
CA ILE A 135 -4.92 8.29 5.76
C ILE A 135 -5.02 8.71 7.24
N ALA A 136 -5.62 9.86 7.54
CA ALA A 136 -5.80 10.31 8.92
C ALA A 136 -6.54 9.26 9.76
N ARG A 137 -7.61 8.66 9.24
CA ARG A 137 -8.33 7.58 9.91
C ARG A 137 -7.47 6.34 10.15
N ALA A 138 -6.65 5.96 9.18
CA ALA A 138 -5.74 4.81 9.31
C ALA A 138 -4.63 5.08 10.34
N LEU A 139 -4.16 6.32 10.47
CA LEU A 139 -3.11 6.74 11.38
C LEU A 139 -3.59 7.16 12.78
N ALA A 140 -4.89 7.38 12.98
CA ALA A 140 -5.46 8.01 14.19
C ALA A 140 -5.06 7.30 15.50
N HIS A 141 -4.96 5.98 15.49
CA HIS A 141 -4.57 5.18 16.65
C HIS A 141 -3.05 4.85 16.69
N ARG A 142 -2.24 5.54 15.85
CA ARG A 142 -0.77 5.40 15.77
C ARG A 142 -0.30 3.95 15.56
N PRO A 143 -0.78 3.27 14.51
CA PRO A 143 -0.43 1.88 14.26
C PRO A 143 1.07 1.70 14.00
N ARG A 144 1.61 0.53 14.35
CA ARG A 144 3.02 0.20 14.06
C ARG A 144 3.27 -0.15 12.61
N ILE A 145 2.23 -0.59 11.91
CA ILE A 145 2.30 -0.93 10.49
C ILE A 145 1.06 -0.41 9.77
N VAL A 146 1.26 0.18 8.61
CA VAL A 146 0.19 0.72 7.76
C VAL A 146 0.24 0.02 6.42
N PHE A 147 -0.92 -0.40 5.95
CA PHE A 147 -1.12 -0.88 4.59
C PHE A 147 -1.97 0.13 3.83
N ALA A 148 -1.51 0.52 2.65
CA ALA A 148 -2.22 1.43 1.77
C ALA A 148 -2.36 0.79 0.38
N ASP A 149 -3.59 0.41 0.02
CA ASP A 149 -3.89 -0.23 -1.25
C ASP A 149 -4.27 0.84 -2.27
N GLU A 150 -3.31 1.24 -3.11
CA GLU A 150 -3.44 2.26 -4.15
C GLU A 150 -4.01 3.63 -3.65
N PRO A 151 -3.47 4.20 -2.58
CA PRO A 151 -4.06 5.37 -1.91
C PRO A 151 -3.98 6.66 -2.75
N ALA A 152 -3.19 6.67 -3.82
CA ALA A 152 -3.00 7.80 -4.72
C ALA A 152 -3.64 7.57 -6.10
N ALA A 153 -4.36 6.44 -6.31
CA ALA A 153 -5.03 6.18 -7.57
C ALA A 153 -6.10 7.23 -7.86
N HIS A 154 -6.21 7.62 -9.13
CA HIS A 154 -7.21 8.59 -9.62
C HIS A 154 -7.08 10.01 -9.05
N LEU A 155 -5.99 10.32 -8.35
CA LEU A 155 -5.69 11.67 -7.90
C LEU A 155 -4.85 12.42 -8.96
N ASP A 156 -4.99 13.73 -9.00
CA ASP A 156 -4.08 14.57 -9.76
C ASP A 156 -2.67 14.61 -9.12
N MET A 157 -1.68 15.02 -9.90
CA MET A 157 -0.27 14.98 -9.51
C MET A 157 0.02 15.66 -8.15
N PRO A 158 -0.48 16.86 -7.82
CA PRO A 158 -0.22 17.49 -6.54
C PRO A 158 -0.74 16.65 -5.35
N HIS A 159 -1.94 16.09 -5.49
CA HIS A 159 -2.56 15.27 -4.45
C HIS A 159 -1.88 13.90 -4.31
N GLN A 160 -1.43 13.27 -5.43
CA GLN A 160 -0.61 12.05 -5.38
C GLN A 160 0.65 12.25 -4.55
N HIS A 161 1.41 13.33 -4.86
CA HIS A 161 2.63 13.65 -4.14
C HIS A 161 2.39 14.00 -2.67
N LEU A 162 1.27 14.67 -2.36
CA LEU A 162 0.92 14.97 -0.97
C LEU A 162 0.65 13.68 -0.17
N VAL A 163 -0.18 12.79 -0.70
CA VAL A 163 -0.50 11.49 -0.09
C VAL A 163 0.76 10.65 0.15
N LEU A 164 1.64 10.57 -0.84
CA LEU A 164 2.89 9.81 -0.73
C LEU A 164 3.86 10.43 0.29
N ARG A 165 3.93 11.75 0.37
CA ARG A 165 4.73 12.43 1.40
C ARG A 165 4.22 12.16 2.81
N LEU A 166 2.91 12.19 3.04
CA LEU A 166 2.31 11.86 4.33
C LEU A 166 2.69 10.44 4.79
N LEU A 167 2.56 9.46 3.89
CA LEU A 167 2.93 8.08 4.17
C LEU A 167 4.45 7.91 4.34
N ARG A 168 5.27 8.62 3.54
CA ARG A 168 6.73 8.61 3.67
C ARG A 168 7.20 9.18 4.99
N GLU A 169 6.57 10.25 5.46
CA GLU A 169 6.91 10.84 6.75
C GLU A 169 6.54 9.92 7.90
N TYR A 170 5.40 9.28 7.86
CA TYR A 170 5.01 8.26 8.84
C TYR A 170 5.98 7.06 8.83
N ALA A 171 6.47 6.68 7.66
CA ALA A 171 7.41 5.59 7.47
C ALA A 171 8.82 5.84 8.07
N ARG A 172 9.14 7.08 8.47
CA ARG A 172 10.41 7.37 9.16
C ARG A 172 10.53 6.69 10.52
N THR A 173 9.41 6.39 11.16
CA THR A 173 9.39 5.78 12.50
C THR A 173 8.59 4.49 12.55
N GLN A 174 7.77 4.22 11.54
CA GLN A 174 6.88 3.07 11.47
C GLN A 174 7.09 2.31 10.15
N THR A 175 6.38 1.20 9.99
CA THR A 175 6.39 0.42 8.75
C THR A 175 5.20 0.79 7.89
N VAL A 176 5.40 1.11 6.62
CA VAL A 176 4.33 1.37 5.65
C VAL A 176 4.52 0.48 4.44
N LEU A 177 3.49 -0.30 4.08
CA LEU A 177 3.41 -1.03 2.82
C LEU A 177 2.37 -0.34 1.93
N ILE A 178 2.79 0.02 0.74
CA ILE A 178 1.94 0.72 -0.22
C ILE A 178 1.89 -0.02 -1.55
N VAL A 179 0.70 -0.24 -2.08
CA VAL A 179 0.52 -0.72 -3.45
C VAL A 179 0.57 0.47 -4.40
N LEU A 180 1.42 0.39 -5.40
CA LEU A 180 1.60 1.42 -6.43
C LEU A 180 1.58 0.79 -7.83
N HIS A 181 1.02 1.53 -8.79
CA HIS A 181 1.11 1.19 -10.22
C HIS A 181 2.18 2.01 -10.95
N ASP A 182 2.42 3.23 -10.50
CA ASP A 182 3.39 4.13 -11.09
C ASP A 182 4.81 3.78 -10.61
N LEU A 183 5.66 3.32 -11.52
CA LEU A 183 7.05 2.93 -11.22
C LEU A 183 7.92 4.13 -10.87
N HIS A 184 7.61 5.31 -11.42
CA HIS A 184 8.33 6.54 -11.08
C HIS A 184 8.04 6.95 -9.63
N LEU A 185 6.76 6.95 -9.22
CA LEU A 185 6.39 7.21 -7.83
C LEU A 185 6.95 6.17 -6.87
N ALA A 186 6.94 4.89 -7.26
CA ALA A 186 7.54 3.81 -6.49
C ALA A 186 9.05 4.00 -6.30
N SER A 187 9.77 4.34 -7.38
CA SER A 187 11.20 4.65 -7.34
C SER A 187 11.52 5.84 -6.43
N ARG A 188 10.69 6.89 -6.48
CA ARG A 188 10.91 8.14 -5.77
C ARG A 188 10.66 8.05 -4.27
N TYR A 189 9.65 7.31 -3.86
CA TYR A 189 9.17 7.35 -2.48
C TYR A 189 9.53 6.12 -1.65
N CYS A 190 9.68 4.95 -2.26
CA CYS A 190 9.87 3.71 -1.53
C CYS A 190 11.35 3.43 -1.23
N ASP A 191 11.64 2.87 -0.05
CA ASP A 191 12.96 2.39 0.34
C ASP A 191 13.27 1.05 -0.32
N ARG A 192 12.25 0.20 -0.44
CA ARG A 192 12.33 -1.12 -1.05
C ARG A 192 11.06 -1.40 -1.84
N LEU A 193 11.19 -2.24 -2.85
CA LEU A 193 10.09 -2.70 -3.70
C LEU A 193 9.98 -4.22 -3.65
N ALA A 194 8.75 -4.70 -3.72
CA ALA A 194 8.42 -6.09 -3.99
C ALA A 194 7.59 -6.16 -5.28
N LEU A 195 8.15 -6.77 -6.31
CA LEU A 195 7.53 -6.92 -7.63
C LEU A 195 6.79 -8.26 -7.70
N PHE A 196 5.53 -8.20 -8.04
CA PHE A 196 4.65 -9.35 -8.17
C PHE A 196 4.20 -9.58 -9.60
N ALA A 197 4.13 -10.85 -10.01
CA ALA A 197 3.53 -11.29 -11.26
C ALA A 197 2.84 -12.65 -11.08
N GLY A 198 1.60 -12.81 -11.57
CA GLY A 198 0.90 -14.10 -11.52
C GLY A 198 0.75 -14.73 -10.15
N GLY A 199 0.63 -13.92 -9.10
CA GLY A 199 0.54 -14.40 -7.71
C GLY A 199 1.87 -14.75 -7.06
N LYS A 200 3.01 -14.52 -7.71
CA LYS A 200 4.38 -14.82 -7.23
C LYS A 200 5.17 -13.56 -6.96
N LEU A 201 6.10 -13.63 -6.01
CA LEU A 201 7.13 -12.62 -5.82
C LEU A 201 8.24 -12.86 -6.85
N VAL A 202 8.49 -11.86 -7.70
CA VAL A 202 9.53 -11.93 -8.75
C VAL A 202 10.84 -11.37 -8.24
N ALA A 203 10.79 -10.23 -7.55
CA ALA A 203 11.97 -9.56 -7.00
C ALA A 203 11.61 -8.76 -5.76
N SER A 204 12.52 -8.64 -4.82
CA SER A 204 12.39 -7.79 -3.63
C SER A 204 13.73 -7.21 -3.24
N ASP A 205 13.93 -5.90 -3.50
CA ASP A 205 15.15 -5.16 -3.15
C ASP A 205 14.91 -3.64 -3.19
N THR A 206 15.99 -2.85 -3.21
CA THR A 206 15.94 -1.41 -3.45
C THR A 206 15.34 -1.11 -4.83
N PRO A 207 14.72 0.08 -5.03
CA PRO A 207 14.14 0.44 -6.33
C PRO A 207 15.14 0.29 -7.49
N ALA A 208 16.39 0.71 -7.31
CA ALA A 208 17.41 0.62 -8.34
C ALA A 208 17.73 -0.81 -8.80
N ARG A 209 17.54 -1.81 -7.93
CA ARG A 209 17.77 -3.22 -8.25
C ARG A 209 16.55 -3.94 -8.81
N VAL A 210 15.34 -3.48 -8.46
CA VAL A 210 14.09 -4.10 -8.90
C VAL A 210 13.62 -3.51 -10.23
N LEU A 211 13.81 -2.21 -10.43
CA LEU A 211 13.28 -1.49 -11.58
C LEU A 211 14.30 -1.47 -12.74
N THR A 212 14.80 -2.64 -13.13
CA THR A 212 15.69 -2.79 -14.30
C THR A 212 14.92 -3.42 -15.47
N PRO A 213 15.29 -3.13 -16.73
CA PRO A 213 14.64 -3.71 -17.90
C PRO A 213 14.61 -5.26 -17.84
N GLU A 214 15.69 -5.88 -17.40
CA GLU A 214 15.82 -7.34 -17.32
C GLU A 214 14.76 -7.97 -16.40
N ILE A 215 14.31 -7.24 -15.39
CA ILE A 215 13.28 -7.69 -14.43
C ILE A 215 11.89 -7.24 -14.87
N LEU A 216 11.75 -5.99 -15.37
CA LEU A 216 10.46 -5.40 -15.72
C LEU A 216 9.89 -5.96 -17.03
N ASP A 217 10.73 -6.11 -18.07
CA ASP A 217 10.27 -6.49 -19.41
C ASP A 217 9.52 -7.83 -19.43
N PRO A 218 10.02 -8.92 -18.80
CA PRO A 218 9.28 -10.17 -18.74
C PRO A 218 7.98 -10.08 -17.94
N VAL A 219 7.91 -9.19 -16.95
CA VAL A 219 6.74 -9.04 -16.06
C VAL A 219 5.63 -8.24 -16.72
N TYR A 220 5.99 -7.17 -17.43
CA TYR A 220 5.01 -6.27 -18.06
C TYR A 220 4.76 -6.58 -19.53
N GLY A 221 5.58 -7.46 -20.15
CA GLY A 221 5.47 -7.82 -21.56
C GLY A 221 5.81 -6.67 -22.51
N VAL A 222 6.73 -5.79 -22.09
CA VAL A 222 7.12 -4.57 -22.82
C VAL A 222 8.63 -4.40 -22.79
N SER A 223 9.21 -3.60 -23.68
CA SER A 223 10.60 -3.14 -23.57
C SER A 223 10.64 -1.83 -22.81
N THR A 224 11.22 -1.81 -21.62
CA THR A 224 11.31 -0.60 -20.79
C THR A 224 12.56 0.21 -21.12
N ILE A 225 12.44 1.52 -21.02
CA ILE A 225 13.54 2.48 -21.10
C ILE A 225 13.62 3.20 -19.76
N GLN A 226 14.84 3.36 -19.28
CA GLN A 226 15.13 4.22 -18.13
C GLN A 226 15.77 5.52 -18.61
N ALA A 227 15.23 6.64 -18.17
CA ALA A 227 15.81 7.96 -18.39
C ALA A 227 16.15 8.61 -17.05
N HIS A 228 17.34 9.16 -16.94
CA HIS A 228 17.78 9.86 -15.74
C HIS A 228 17.78 11.37 -16.01
N VAL A 229 16.97 12.13 -15.27
CA VAL A 229 16.86 13.58 -15.38
C VAL A 229 16.90 14.18 -13.97
N ASP A 230 17.81 15.10 -13.72
CA ASP A 230 17.96 15.80 -12.43
C ASP A 230 18.04 14.88 -11.21
N GLY A 231 18.70 13.72 -11.35
CA GLY A 231 18.83 12.73 -10.28
C GLY A 231 17.61 11.82 -10.08
N TRP A 232 16.60 11.95 -10.94
CA TRP A 232 15.40 11.10 -10.94
C TRP A 232 15.44 10.09 -12.07
N THR A 233 14.89 8.90 -11.81
CA THR A 233 14.74 7.87 -12.83
C THR A 233 13.30 7.81 -13.30
N PHE A 234 13.10 7.97 -14.59
CA PHE A 234 11.83 7.83 -15.28
C PHE A 234 11.80 6.50 -16.03
N TYR A 235 10.63 5.90 -16.11
CA TYR A 235 10.39 4.63 -16.79
C TYR A 235 9.36 4.87 -17.90
N THR A 236 9.70 4.45 -19.11
CA THR A 236 8.80 4.49 -20.27
C THR A 236 8.94 3.21 -21.09
N VAL A 237 8.06 3.03 -22.03
CA VAL A 237 8.07 1.86 -22.95
C VAL A 237 8.66 2.29 -24.27
N ARG A 238 9.45 1.43 -24.89
CA ARG A 238 9.94 1.61 -26.25
C ARG A 238 8.79 1.36 -27.23
N ASP A 239 8.59 2.26 -28.19
CA ASP A 239 7.45 2.22 -29.16
C ASP A 239 7.56 1.10 -30.20
N ASP A 240 8.61 0.26 -30.17
CA ASP A 240 8.86 -0.82 -31.14
C ASP A 240 7.93 -2.04 -30.98
N ILE A 241 6.91 -1.94 -30.10
CA ILE A 241 5.92 -3.01 -29.93
C ILE A 241 4.80 -2.76 -30.95
N ALA A 242 4.83 -3.52 -32.05
CA ALA A 242 3.63 -3.71 -32.86
C ALA A 242 2.52 -4.21 -31.92
N CYS A 243 1.50 -3.39 -31.71
CA CYS A 243 0.29 -3.81 -30.98
C CYS A 243 -0.25 -5.06 -31.68
N PRO A 244 -0.51 -6.17 -30.95
CA PRO A 244 -1.07 -7.39 -31.55
C PRO A 244 -2.46 -7.16 -32.10
#